data_4771d32f4e117522714a208087baa009
#
_entry.id   4771d32f4e117522714a208087baa009
#
_cell.length_a   1.000
_cell.length_b   1.000
_cell.length_c   1.000
_cell.angle_alpha   90.00
_cell.angle_beta   90.00
_cell.angle_gamma   90.00
#
_symmetry.space_group_name_H-M   'P 1'
#
loop_
_entity.id
_entity.type
_entity.pdbx_description
1 polymer ?
#
loop_
_entity_poly.entity_id
_entity_poly.type
_entity_poly.pdbx_seq_one_letter_code
_entity_poly.pdbx_strand_id
1 'polypeptide(L)'
;EDLQEILVPDDRQPGWRTRSFIHKYDLATGVFQRLTYGHTSTSINDISDDGRYLLFTCSERELTKRPFSTTLLYRMDLQTLDTELLLKDPFISYAQFSPDGKMLAIAASGEAFNKIGLKIAPGQTSNMADGQLFLYDPASKQANPVTKDFNPSVQNFVWNKGDKQIYLQGEDKDCIRLYVLNPSTGKILPIP
;
A
#
# COMPACT_ATOMS: atom_id res chain seq x y z
N GLU A 1 22.01 24.92 -9.06
CA GLU A 1 22.10 23.96 -10.19
C GLU A 1 20.68 23.56 -10.56
N ASP A 2 20.28 23.85 -11.79
CA ASP A 2 18.96 23.52 -12.29
C ASP A 2 18.94 22.05 -12.70
N LEU A 3 18.38 21.20 -11.82
CA LEU A 3 18.07 19.81 -12.17
C LEU A 3 16.85 19.78 -13.07
N GLN A 4 17.04 19.45 -14.34
CA GLN A 4 15.95 19.21 -15.26
C GLN A 4 15.64 17.71 -15.29
N GLU A 5 14.39 17.34 -14.99
CA GLU A 5 13.90 15.98 -15.16
C GLU A 5 13.84 15.67 -16.67
N ILE A 6 14.71 14.79 -17.13
CA ILE A 6 14.64 14.24 -18.48
C ILE A 6 13.73 13.01 -18.40
N LEU A 7 12.49 13.17 -18.84
CA LEU A 7 11.58 12.05 -19.00
C LEU A 7 12.01 11.21 -20.21
N VAL A 8 11.85 9.89 -20.09
CA VAL A 8 12.18 8.90 -21.14
C VAL A 8 11.60 9.27 -22.51
N PRO A 9 12.02 8.64 -23.61
CA PRO A 9 11.57 8.95 -24.97
C PRO A 9 10.05 9.04 -25.15
N ASP A 10 9.31 8.36 -24.29
CA ASP A 10 7.83 8.32 -24.27
C ASP A 10 7.16 9.65 -23.84
N ASP A 11 7.93 10.60 -23.29
CA ASP A 11 7.40 11.91 -22.87
C ASP A 11 6.73 12.71 -24.01
N ARG A 12 7.02 12.37 -25.25
CA ARG A 12 6.40 12.96 -26.44
C ARG A 12 5.09 12.30 -26.84
N GLN A 13 4.74 11.17 -26.23
CA GLN A 13 3.50 10.46 -26.57
C GLN A 13 2.28 11.15 -25.93
N PRO A 14 1.16 11.20 -26.64
CA PRO A 14 -0.09 11.68 -26.08
C PRO A 14 -0.45 10.89 -24.82
N GLY A 15 -0.80 11.60 -23.74
CA GLY A 15 -1.21 10.99 -22.48
C GLY A 15 -0.07 10.67 -21.49
N TRP A 16 1.19 10.77 -21.87
CA TRP A 16 2.32 10.53 -20.95
C TRP A 16 2.27 11.37 -19.65
N ARG A 17 1.79 12.61 -19.78
CA ARG A 17 1.66 13.54 -18.63
C ARG A 17 0.28 13.54 -18.00
N THR A 18 -0.59 12.59 -18.38
CA THR A 18 -1.91 12.46 -17.72
C THR A 18 -1.75 12.13 -16.24
N ARG A 19 -2.67 12.66 -15.46
CA ARG A 19 -2.76 12.39 -14.02
C ARG A 19 -4.11 11.79 -13.71
N SER A 20 -4.11 10.79 -12.84
CA SER A 20 -5.32 10.12 -12.37
C SER A 20 -5.73 10.70 -11.03
N PHE A 21 -7.02 11.01 -10.90
CA PHE A 21 -7.59 11.52 -9.67
C PHE A 21 -8.82 10.73 -9.28
N ILE A 22 -9.10 10.69 -7.99
CA ILE A 22 -10.24 9.97 -7.45
C ILE A 22 -11.47 10.86 -7.55
N HIS A 23 -12.57 10.24 -7.98
CA HIS A 23 -13.87 10.90 -8.09
C HIS A 23 -14.94 10.05 -7.39
N LYS A 24 -15.93 10.71 -6.84
CA LYS A 24 -17.16 10.13 -6.33
C LYS A 24 -18.29 10.42 -7.30
N TYR A 25 -19.06 9.39 -7.64
CA TYR A 25 -20.24 9.51 -8.48
C TYR A 25 -21.46 9.04 -7.70
N ASP A 26 -22.47 9.89 -7.59
CA ASP A 26 -23.76 9.56 -6.97
C ASP A 26 -24.69 8.97 -8.04
N LEU A 27 -25.02 7.71 -7.91
CA LEU A 27 -25.81 6.98 -8.90
C LEU A 27 -27.28 7.43 -8.95
N ALA A 28 -27.81 7.99 -7.85
CA ALA A 28 -29.21 8.42 -7.78
C ALA A 28 -29.39 9.82 -8.38
N THR A 29 -28.45 10.72 -8.11
CA THR A 29 -28.53 12.13 -8.53
C THR A 29 -27.75 12.44 -9.80
N GLY A 30 -26.82 11.57 -10.20
CA GLY A 30 -25.89 11.80 -11.31
C GLY A 30 -24.78 12.80 -10.99
N VAL A 31 -24.63 13.21 -9.72
CA VAL A 31 -23.60 14.17 -9.30
C VAL A 31 -22.24 13.54 -9.32
N PHE A 32 -21.31 14.24 -9.96
CA PHE A 32 -19.90 13.84 -10.10
C PHE A 32 -19.04 14.82 -9.29
N GLN A 33 -18.28 14.31 -8.33
CA GLN A 33 -17.43 15.10 -7.45
C GLN A 33 -15.98 14.58 -7.50
N ARG A 34 -15.05 15.48 -7.79
CA ARG A 34 -13.62 15.18 -7.67
C ARG A 34 -13.20 15.24 -6.20
N LEU A 35 -12.50 14.20 -5.72
CA LEU A 35 -12.07 14.07 -4.33
C LEU A 35 -10.59 14.42 -4.14
N THR A 36 -9.74 14.17 -5.12
CA THR A 36 -8.29 14.42 -5.00
C THR A 36 -7.80 15.42 -6.03
N TYR A 37 -6.81 16.23 -5.63
CA TYR A 37 -6.26 17.34 -6.41
C TYR A 37 -4.72 17.32 -6.33
N GLY A 38 -4.06 18.15 -7.12
CA GLY A 38 -2.60 18.32 -7.07
C GLY A 38 -1.89 17.95 -8.37
N HIS A 39 -0.59 17.70 -8.27
CA HIS A 39 0.30 17.49 -9.41
C HIS A 39 0.68 16.01 -9.63
N THR A 40 0.33 15.14 -8.69
CA THR A 40 0.62 13.71 -8.74
C THR A 40 -0.65 12.89 -8.90
N SER A 41 -0.54 11.75 -9.59
CA SER A 41 -1.63 10.80 -9.67
C SER A 41 -1.95 10.21 -8.29
N THR A 42 -3.24 9.97 -8.05
CA THR A 42 -3.74 9.30 -6.85
C THR A 42 -4.38 7.97 -7.21
N SER A 43 -4.20 6.97 -6.37
CA SER A 43 -4.73 5.62 -6.56
C SER A 43 -5.51 5.18 -5.32
N ILE A 44 -6.70 4.62 -5.55
CA ILE A 44 -7.52 4.05 -4.47
C ILE A 44 -6.82 2.78 -3.95
N ASN A 45 -6.79 2.64 -2.64
CA ASN A 45 -6.36 1.42 -1.97
C ASN A 45 -7.57 0.66 -1.42
N ASP A 46 -8.36 1.29 -0.56
CA ASP A 46 -9.50 0.63 0.08
C ASP A 46 -10.55 1.65 0.56
N ILE A 47 -11.74 1.15 0.90
CA ILE A 47 -12.81 1.89 1.59
C ILE A 47 -13.18 1.10 2.83
N SER A 48 -13.26 1.80 3.98
CA SER A 48 -13.69 1.18 5.25
C SER A 48 -15.08 0.54 5.14
N ASP A 49 -15.36 -0.46 5.97
CA ASP A 49 -16.61 -1.23 5.92
C ASP A 49 -17.88 -0.41 6.10
N ASP A 50 -17.78 0.66 6.89
CA ASP A 50 -18.86 1.62 7.10
C ASP A 50 -19.01 2.64 5.96
N GLY A 51 -18.14 2.56 4.94
CA GLY A 51 -18.14 3.46 3.80
C GLY A 51 -17.69 4.89 4.12
N ARG A 52 -17.18 5.14 5.33
CA ARG A 52 -16.81 6.49 5.78
C ARG A 52 -15.43 6.93 5.33
N TYR A 53 -14.45 6.04 5.37
CA TYR A 53 -13.06 6.37 5.10
C TYR A 53 -12.55 5.76 3.80
N LEU A 54 -11.82 6.56 3.04
CA LEU A 54 -11.11 6.14 1.84
C LEU A 54 -9.61 6.12 2.14
N LEU A 55 -8.94 5.00 1.83
CA LEU A 55 -7.48 4.93 1.73
C LEU A 55 -7.07 5.18 0.29
N PHE A 56 -6.09 6.05 0.12
CA PHE A 56 -5.49 6.30 -1.19
C PHE A 56 -4.01 6.62 -1.08
N THR A 57 -3.28 6.39 -2.16
CA THR A 57 -1.86 6.70 -2.26
C THR A 57 -1.60 7.71 -3.36
N CYS A 58 -0.50 8.44 -3.20
CA CYS A 58 0.20 9.14 -4.26
C CYS A 58 1.71 8.95 -4.09
N SER A 59 2.49 9.29 -5.13
CA SER A 59 3.96 9.21 -5.07
C SER A 59 4.57 10.58 -5.24
N GLU A 60 5.55 10.89 -4.40
CA GLU A 60 6.46 12.02 -4.58
C GLU A 60 7.76 11.52 -5.22
N ARG A 61 8.28 12.27 -6.18
CA ARG A 61 9.59 11.99 -6.77
C ARG A 61 10.68 12.70 -6.00
N GLU A 62 11.82 12.01 -5.84
CA GLU A 62 13.02 12.53 -5.23
C GLU A 62 14.21 12.24 -6.14
N LEU A 63 14.60 13.22 -6.96
CA LEU A 63 15.58 13.01 -8.05
C LEU A 63 17.01 12.84 -7.54
N THR A 64 17.32 13.27 -6.31
CA THR A 64 18.69 13.35 -5.79
C THR A 64 19.11 12.18 -4.92
N LYS A 65 18.16 11.32 -4.49
CA LYS A 65 18.49 10.15 -3.66
C LYS A 65 17.60 8.94 -3.98
N ARG A 66 18.12 7.76 -3.67
CA ARG A 66 17.39 6.48 -3.83
C ARG A 66 16.68 6.09 -2.53
N PRO A 67 15.48 5.51 -2.64
CA PRO A 67 14.67 5.33 -3.87
C PRO A 67 14.22 6.67 -4.46
N PHE A 68 14.10 6.76 -5.79
CA PHE A 68 13.74 7.99 -6.50
C PHE A 68 12.25 8.38 -6.38
N SER A 69 11.48 7.62 -5.63
CA SER A 69 10.07 7.91 -5.33
C SER A 69 9.74 7.46 -3.93
N THR A 70 8.82 8.16 -3.30
CA THR A 70 8.27 7.83 -1.98
C THR A 70 6.75 7.77 -2.08
N THR A 71 6.15 6.71 -1.55
CA THR A 71 4.70 6.56 -1.48
C THR A 71 4.18 7.25 -0.22
N LEU A 72 3.10 8.01 -0.39
CA LEU A 72 2.34 8.63 0.69
C LEU A 72 0.98 7.94 0.76
N LEU A 73 0.65 7.38 1.91
CA LEU A 73 -0.65 6.77 2.19
C LEU A 73 -1.50 7.75 2.99
N TYR A 74 -2.67 8.07 2.46
CA TYR A 74 -3.63 8.99 3.05
C TYR A 74 -4.93 8.28 3.43
N ARG A 75 -5.58 8.80 4.46
CA ARG A 75 -6.98 8.53 4.82
C ARG A 75 -7.79 9.79 4.60
N MET A 76 -8.92 9.68 3.90
CA MET A 76 -9.90 10.75 3.73
C MET A 76 -11.22 10.35 4.38
N ASP A 77 -11.80 11.23 5.17
CA ASP A 77 -13.20 11.10 5.62
C ASP A 77 -14.12 11.54 4.48
N LEU A 78 -14.93 10.61 3.95
CA LEU A 78 -15.80 10.88 2.79
C LEU A 78 -17.03 11.75 3.13
N GLN A 79 -17.27 12.06 4.41
CA GLN A 79 -18.32 12.97 4.85
C GLN A 79 -17.82 14.41 4.94
N THR A 80 -16.64 14.63 5.57
CA THR A 80 -16.06 15.97 5.78
C THR A 80 -15.06 16.36 4.70
N LEU A 81 -14.52 15.39 3.97
CA LEU A 81 -13.41 15.48 3.01
C LEU A 81 -12.06 15.83 3.66
N ASP A 82 -11.98 15.77 4.99
CA ASP A 82 -10.72 15.93 5.69
C ASP A 82 -9.76 14.80 5.32
N THR A 83 -8.51 15.17 5.07
CA THR A 83 -7.48 14.24 4.61
C THR A 83 -6.30 14.24 5.58
N GLU A 84 -5.88 13.06 6.01
CA GLU A 84 -4.76 12.83 6.91
C GLU A 84 -3.68 11.99 6.24
N LEU A 85 -2.42 12.42 6.32
CA LEU A 85 -1.27 11.60 5.95
C LEU A 85 -1.00 10.59 7.05
N LEU A 86 -1.20 9.30 6.77
CA LEU A 86 -0.95 8.21 7.71
C LEU A 86 0.50 7.75 7.69
N LEU A 87 1.10 7.66 6.50
CA LEU A 87 2.41 7.06 6.31
C LEU A 87 3.10 7.63 5.08
N LYS A 88 4.42 7.83 5.20
CA LYS A 88 5.31 8.17 4.09
C LYS A 88 6.49 7.18 4.11
N ASP A 89 6.52 6.29 3.12
CA ASP A 89 7.56 5.26 3.01
C ASP A 89 7.72 4.84 1.55
N PRO A 90 8.95 4.77 1.01
CA PRO A 90 9.16 4.44 -0.41
C PRO A 90 8.88 2.99 -0.76
N PHE A 91 8.74 2.12 0.22
CA PHE A 91 8.67 0.67 0.03
C PHE A 91 7.26 0.09 0.19
N ILE A 92 6.25 0.90 0.52
CA ILE A 92 4.86 0.45 0.58
C ILE A 92 4.23 0.44 -0.81
N SER A 93 3.38 -0.55 -1.07
CA SER A 93 2.70 -0.72 -2.36
C SER A 93 1.18 -0.64 -2.27
N TYR A 94 0.58 -1.22 -1.25
CA TYR A 94 -0.87 -1.33 -1.11
C TYR A 94 -1.28 -1.41 0.36
N ALA A 95 -2.45 -0.88 0.71
CA ALA A 95 -3.00 -0.92 2.06
C ALA A 95 -4.50 -1.22 2.06
N GLN A 96 -4.97 -1.94 3.09
CA GLN A 96 -6.37 -2.27 3.30
C GLN A 96 -6.73 -2.09 4.76
N PHE A 97 -7.95 -1.63 5.05
CA PHE A 97 -8.48 -1.58 6.41
C PHE A 97 -8.71 -2.97 6.98
N SER A 98 -8.49 -3.11 8.29
CA SER A 98 -9.10 -4.22 9.04
C SER A 98 -10.62 -4.12 9.01
N PRO A 99 -11.37 -5.22 9.20
CA PRO A 99 -12.82 -5.22 9.20
C PRO A 99 -13.46 -4.28 10.24
N ASP A 100 -12.74 -3.96 11.32
CA ASP A 100 -13.17 -3.00 12.34
C ASP A 100 -12.65 -1.57 12.11
N GLY A 101 -11.90 -1.34 11.03
CA GLY A 101 -11.36 -0.05 10.63
C GLY A 101 -10.23 0.49 11.50
N LYS A 102 -9.74 -0.27 12.51
CA LYS A 102 -8.76 0.22 13.47
C LYS A 102 -7.32 0.03 13.03
N MET A 103 -7.05 -1.04 12.30
CA MET A 103 -5.74 -1.42 11.80
C MET A 103 -5.70 -1.32 10.28
N LEU A 104 -4.49 -1.29 9.73
CA LEU A 104 -4.24 -1.47 8.30
C LEU A 104 -3.37 -2.71 8.09
N ALA A 105 -3.70 -3.48 7.06
CA ALA A 105 -2.77 -4.41 6.45
C ALA A 105 -2.06 -3.68 5.31
N ILE A 106 -0.74 -3.71 5.31
CA ILE A 106 0.09 -2.98 4.34
C ILE A 106 1.04 -3.97 3.65
N ALA A 107 0.89 -4.11 2.33
CA ALA A 107 1.89 -4.80 1.52
C ALA A 107 3.07 -3.87 1.27
N ALA A 108 4.27 -4.37 1.54
CA ALA A 108 5.49 -3.61 1.42
C ALA A 108 6.70 -4.53 1.21
N SER A 109 7.83 -3.98 0.79
CA SER A 109 9.11 -4.67 0.89
C SER A 109 9.56 -4.77 2.35
N GLY A 110 10.42 -5.72 2.67
CA GLY A 110 11.05 -5.83 4.01
C GLY A 110 11.85 -4.60 4.43
N GLU A 111 12.20 -3.71 3.49
CA GLU A 111 12.88 -2.43 3.74
C GLU A 111 11.96 -1.38 4.38
N ALA A 112 10.65 -1.54 4.30
CA ALA A 112 9.69 -0.60 4.86
C ALA A 112 9.80 -0.48 6.39
N PHE A 113 9.27 0.60 6.93
CA PHE A 113 9.23 0.86 8.38
C PHE A 113 10.61 0.75 9.05
N ASN A 114 11.61 1.42 8.46
CA ASN A 114 13.00 1.37 8.95
C ASN A 114 13.57 -0.07 8.99
N LYS A 115 13.25 -0.87 7.98
CA LYS A 115 13.82 -2.21 7.76
C LYS A 115 13.42 -3.27 8.80
N ILE A 116 12.31 -3.08 9.50
CA ILE A 116 11.87 -4.06 10.52
C ILE A 116 11.50 -5.43 9.95
N GLY A 117 11.13 -5.48 8.64
CA GLY A 117 10.81 -6.72 7.93
C GLY A 117 12.03 -7.53 7.49
N LEU A 118 13.23 -6.97 7.52
CA LEU A 118 14.41 -7.67 7.03
C LEU A 118 14.83 -8.83 7.93
N LYS A 119 15.15 -9.96 7.29
CA LYS A 119 15.75 -11.15 7.89
C LYS A 119 17.01 -11.53 7.12
N ILE A 120 18.02 -10.68 7.21
CA ILE A 120 19.31 -10.85 6.54
C ILE A 120 20.45 -10.76 7.54
N ALA A 121 21.57 -11.45 7.25
CA ALA A 121 22.76 -11.35 8.05
C ALA A 121 23.45 -9.97 7.90
N PRO A 122 24.20 -9.51 8.91
CA PRO A 122 24.97 -8.29 8.79
C PRO A 122 25.87 -8.28 7.55
N GLY A 123 25.84 -7.18 6.79
CA GLY A 123 26.62 -7.01 5.56
C GLY A 123 26.00 -7.61 4.29
N GLN A 124 24.87 -8.30 4.38
CA GLN A 124 24.12 -8.73 3.21
C GLN A 124 23.23 -7.60 2.67
N THR A 125 23.02 -7.62 1.36
CA THR A 125 22.07 -6.73 0.68
C THR A 125 20.69 -7.39 0.65
N SER A 126 19.65 -6.62 0.97
CA SER A 126 18.27 -7.11 0.92
C SER A 126 17.78 -7.26 -0.52
N ASN A 127 16.88 -8.21 -0.73
CA ASN A 127 16.07 -8.29 -1.94
C ASN A 127 14.86 -7.35 -1.78
N MET A 128 14.93 -6.16 -2.36
CA MET A 128 13.84 -5.17 -2.28
C MET A 128 12.55 -5.61 -2.99
N ALA A 129 12.63 -6.63 -3.85
CA ALA A 129 11.46 -7.18 -4.55
C ALA A 129 10.66 -8.17 -3.70
N ASP A 130 11.19 -8.57 -2.53
CA ASP A 130 10.55 -9.52 -1.63
C ASP A 130 9.37 -8.86 -0.91
N GLY A 131 8.16 -9.24 -1.30
CA GLY A 131 6.93 -8.71 -0.75
C GLY A 131 6.62 -9.28 0.63
N GLN A 132 6.26 -8.41 1.56
CA GLN A 132 5.84 -8.77 2.91
C GLN A 132 4.54 -8.07 3.29
N LEU A 133 3.88 -8.59 4.32
CA LEU A 133 2.70 -7.98 4.93
C LEU A 133 3.02 -7.45 6.32
N PHE A 134 2.56 -6.24 6.57
CA PHE A 134 2.66 -5.57 7.86
C PHE A 134 1.26 -5.26 8.39
N LEU A 135 1.05 -5.41 9.69
CA LEU A 135 -0.09 -4.84 10.38
C LEU A 135 0.33 -3.50 10.98
N TYR A 136 -0.35 -2.44 10.60
CA TYR A 136 -0.06 -1.08 11.03
C TYR A 136 -1.21 -0.51 11.86
N ASP A 137 -0.89 0.04 13.02
CA ASP A 137 -1.82 0.77 13.86
C ASP A 137 -1.65 2.29 13.62
N PRO A 138 -2.61 2.96 12.98
CA PRO A 138 -2.53 4.40 12.72
C PRO A 138 -2.51 5.25 14.00
N ALA A 139 -3.10 4.77 15.09
CA ALA A 139 -3.18 5.52 16.34
C ALA A 139 -1.82 5.56 17.08
N SER A 140 -1.15 4.42 17.19
CA SER A 140 0.17 4.33 17.81
C SER A 140 1.33 4.53 16.83
N LYS A 141 1.06 4.51 15.51
CA LYS A 141 2.04 4.55 14.41
C LYS A 141 3.03 3.38 14.46
N GLN A 142 2.61 2.24 14.99
CA GLN A 142 3.42 1.04 15.09
C GLN A 142 3.11 0.07 13.96
N ALA A 143 4.16 -0.51 13.37
CA ALA A 143 4.06 -1.54 12.35
C ALA A 143 4.62 -2.87 12.88
N ASN A 144 3.94 -3.98 12.58
CA ASN A 144 4.35 -5.33 12.90
C ASN A 144 4.51 -6.16 11.62
N PRO A 145 5.71 -6.66 11.28
CA PRO A 145 5.95 -7.47 10.08
C PRO A 145 5.46 -8.91 10.30
N VAL A 146 4.20 -9.19 9.97
CA VAL A 146 3.57 -10.49 10.26
C VAL A 146 4.00 -11.63 9.34
N THR A 147 4.70 -11.32 8.25
CA THR A 147 5.24 -12.31 7.32
C THR A 147 6.78 -12.34 7.29
N LYS A 148 7.46 -11.71 8.22
CA LYS A 148 8.93 -11.66 8.27
C LYS A 148 9.60 -13.04 8.25
N ASP A 149 8.99 -14.05 8.90
CA ASP A 149 9.48 -15.42 8.96
C ASP A 149 8.79 -16.34 7.93
N PHE A 150 7.95 -15.77 7.09
CA PHE A 150 7.26 -16.47 6.01
C PHE A 150 8.13 -16.41 4.74
N ASN A 151 8.54 -17.57 4.24
CA ASN A 151 9.49 -17.64 3.12
C ASN A 151 8.92 -17.21 1.75
N PRO A 152 7.64 -17.53 1.38
CA PRO A 152 7.09 -17.07 0.13
C PRO A 152 6.96 -15.53 0.09
N SER A 153 7.27 -14.92 -1.07
CA SER A 153 7.06 -13.49 -1.29
C SER A 153 5.56 -13.18 -1.43
N VAL A 154 5.05 -12.27 -0.62
CA VAL A 154 3.63 -11.86 -0.66
C VAL A 154 3.39 -10.98 -1.89
N GLN A 155 2.60 -11.51 -2.84
CA GLN A 155 2.24 -10.80 -4.08
C GLN A 155 0.94 -10.01 -3.94
N ASN A 156 -0.02 -10.55 -3.20
CA ASN A 156 -1.32 -9.94 -2.98
C ASN A 156 -1.94 -10.43 -1.67
N PHE A 157 -2.92 -9.68 -1.16
CA PHE A 157 -3.67 -10.09 0.01
C PHE A 157 -5.08 -9.52 0.00
N VAL A 158 -5.97 -10.15 0.79
CA VAL A 158 -7.32 -9.66 1.09
C VAL A 158 -7.59 -9.89 2.56
N TRP A 159 -7.94 -8.84 3.29
CA TRP A 159 -8.48 -8.98 4.66
C TRP A 159 -9.97 -9.26 4.56
N ASN A 160 -10.37 -10.49 4.82
CA ASN A 160 -11.75 -10.91 4.68
C ASN A 160 -12.60 -10.38 5.85
N LYS A 161 -13.69 -9.72 5.52
CA LYS A 161 -14.60 -9.10 6.46
C LYS A 161 -15.44 -10.12 7.24
N GLY A 162 -15.75 -11.26 6.62
CA GLY A 162 -16.62 -12.30 7.19
C GLY A 162 -15.95 -13.08 8.32
N ASP A 163 -14.77 -13.65 8.07
CA ASP A 163 -14.04 -14.49 9.01
C ASP A 163 -12.86 -13.79 9.69
N LYS A 164 -12.61 -12.53 9.32
CA LYS A 164 -11.52 -11.67 9.85
C LYS A 164 -10.11 -12.23 9.63
N GLN A 165 -9.97 -13.20 8.72
CA GLN A 165 -8.66 -13.74 8.31
C GLN A 165 -8.08 -12.91 7.16
N ILE A 166 -6.77 -12.99 6.97
CA ILE A 166 -6.10 -12.40 5.82
C ILE A 166 -5.71 -13.54 4.88
N TYR A 167 -6.19 -13.49 3.66
CA TYR A 167 -5.83 -14.42 2.61
C TYR A 167 -4.67 -13.85 1.81
N LEU A 168 -3.61 -14.64 1.67
CA LEU A 168 -2.37 -14.24 1.01
C LEU A 168 -2.19 -15.04 -0.28
N GLN A 169 -1.73 -14.36 -1.30
CA GLN A 169 -1.13 -14.96 -2.49
C GLN A 169 0.38 -14.83 -2.35
N GLY A 170 1.06 -15.95 -2.19
CA GLY A 170 2.50 -16.01 -2.00
C GLY A 170 3.20 -16.71 -3.16
N GLU A 171 4.29 -16.11 -3.64
CA GLU A 171 5.21 -16.75 -4.60
C GLU A 171 6.22 -17.59 -3.83
N ASP A 172 6.08 -18.92 -3.97
CA ASP A 172 6.95 -19.92 -3.36
C ASP A 172 7.77 -20.61 -4.45
N LYS A 173 9.00 -20.15 -4.65
CA LYS A 173 9.93 -20.58 -5.71
C LYS A 173 9.35 -20.28 -7.11
N ASP A 174 8.83 -21.31 -7.78
CA ASP A 174 8.26 -21.28 -9.13
C ASP A 174 6.72 -21.37 -9.15
N CYS A 175 6.10 -21.38 -7.97
CA CYS A 175 4.65 -21.57 -7.83
C CYS A 175 4.02 -20.42 -7.04
N ILE A 176 2.83 -20.04 -7.47
CA ILE A 176 1.94 -19.17 -6.68
C ILE A 176 1.00 -20.04 -5.87
N ARG A 177 0.95 -19.81 -4.57
CA ARG A 177 0.12 -20.55 -3.61
C ARG A 177 -0.73 -19.61 -2.78
N LEU A 178 -1.83 -20.14 -2.26
CA LEU A 178 -2.72 -19.43 -1.37
C LEU A 178 -2.48 -19.85 0.09
N TYR A 179 -2.57 -18.85 0.97
CA TYR A 179 -2.38 -19.04 2.39
C TYR A 179 -3.44 -18.25 3.16
N VAL A 180 -3.71 -18.69 4.38
CA VAL A 180 -4.52 -17.95 5.34
C VAL A 180 -3.67 -17.54 6.53
N LEU A 181 -3.67 -16.26 6.85
CA LEU A 181 -3.02 -15.68 8.01
C LEU A 181 -4.09 -15.29 9.04
N ASN A 182 -3.94 -15.78 10.26
CA ASN A 182 -4.70 -15.28 11.39
C ASN A 182 -4.01 -14.03 11.96
N PRO A 183 -4.62 -12.83 11.85
CA PRO A 183 -3.95 -11.58 12.25
C PRO A 183 -3.71 -11.45 13.75
N SER A 184 -4.49 -12.16 14.58
CA SER A 184 -4.35 -12.12 16.05
C SER A 184 -3.22 -13.01 16.56
N THR A 185 -2.94 -14.13 15.90
CA THR A 185 -1.92 -15.11 16.33
C THR A 185 -0.65 -15.07 15.48
N GLY A 186 -0.69 -14.44 14.31
CA GLY A 186 0.37 -14.46 13.32
C GLY A 186 0.56 -15.82 12.62
N LYS A 187 -0.32 -16.80 12.88
CA LYS A 187 -0.21 -18.15 12.27
C LYS A 187 -0.60 -18.11 10.79
N ILE A 188 0.27 -18.63 9.93
CA ILE A 188 0.04 -18.76 8.50
C ILE A 188 -0.09 -20.24 8.15
N LEU A 189 -1.12 -20.59 7.38
CA LEU A 189 -1.37 -21.96 6.91
C LEU A 189 -1.59 -21.96 5.40
N PRO A 190 -1.10 -22.96 4.67
CA PRO A 190 -1.42 -23.12 3.26
C PRO A 190 -2.90 -23.49 3.10
N ILE A 191 -3.48 -23.03 2.00
CA ILE A 191 -4.80 -23.45 1.53
C ILE A 191 -4.56 -24.54 0.47
N PRO A 192 -5.19 -25.71 0.60
CA PRO A 192 -5.03 -26.83 -0.34
C PRO A 192 -5.43 -26.50 -1.77
#